data_90461ab9e6346a1fc267c7580c8779b5
#
_entry.id   90461ab9e6346a1fc267c7580c8779b5
#
_cell.length_a   1.000
_cell.length_b   1.000
_cell.length_c   1.000
_cell.angle_alpha   90.00
_cell.angle_beta   90.00
_cell.angle_gamma   90.00
#
_symmetry.space_group_name_H-M   'P 1'
#
loop_
_entity.id
_entity.type
_entity.pdbx_description
1 polymer ?
#
loop_
_entity_poly.entity_id
_entity_poly.type
_entity_poly.pdbx_seq_one_letter_code
_entity_poly.pdbx_strand_id
1 'polypeptide(L)'
;MWLWHAGPVGLGLVTVFSAYQRRFDIEHFFRFCKQRLGWTRPAPMLPGTAGLWTWLVVLAYTQLRLARPVVVDARLPWERPVGPGVLSPGRVRRVFRRVHGLVGTPAKPPKFTRAGPGRPAGTTRPPRTRHATHRKNSRAGRKKGTKARKAKAAKTKTTR
;
A
#
# COMPACT_ATOMS: atom_id res chain seq x y z
N MET A 1 -22.11 27.70 9.25
CA MET A 1 -22.28 26.24 9.09
C MET A 1 -23.38 25.81 10.03
N TRP A 2 -24.45 25.21 9.54
CA TRP A 2 -25.59 24.71 10.35
C TRP A 2 -25.35 23.24 10.63
N LEU A 3 -25.42 22.85 11.92
CA LEU A 3 -25.37 21.46 12.36
C LEU A 3 -26.76 21.05 12.82
N TRP A 4 -27.26 19.97 12.22
CA TRP A 4 -28.53 19.39 12.64
C TRP A 4 -28.26 18.18 13.53
N HIS A 5 -28.94 18.09 14.65
CA HIS A 5 -28.83 17.00 15.63
C HIS A 5 -30.18 16.34 15.83
N ALA A 6 -30.25 15.03 15.57
CA ALA A 6 -31.39 14.18 15.91
C ALA A 6 -30.96 13.24 17.05
N GLY A 7 -31.41 13.52 18.26
CA GLY A 7 -31.03 12.72 19.43
C GLY A 7 -31.75 13.22 20.68
N PRO A 8 -31.42 12.69 21.87
CA PRO A 8 -32.06 13.12 23.12
C PRO A 8 -31.94 14.62 23.32
N VAL A 9 -33.05 15.23 23.67
CA VAL A 9 -33.10 16.66 24.02
C VAL A 9 -32.31 16.86 25.31
N GLY A 10 -31.29 17.73 25.28
CA GLY A 10 -30.47 18.07 26.45
C GLY A 10 -28.96 17.82 26.31
N LEU A 11 -28.47 17.37 25.14
CA LEU A 11 -27.03 17.32 24.92
C LEU A 11 -26.46 18.73 24.82
N GLY A 12 -25.52 19.07 25.69
CA GLY A 12 -24.82 20.36 25.64
C GLY A 12 -24.13 20.58 24.29
N LEU A 13 -24.12 21.81 23.80
CA LEU A 13 -23.54 22.23 22.50
C LEU A 13 -22.08 21.74 22.34
N VAL A 14 -21.30 21.76 23.44
CA VAL A 14 -19.90 21.27 23.44
C VAL A 14 -19.82 19.79 23.12
N THR A 15 -20.76 18.98 23.64
CA THR A 15 -20.80 17.53 23.37
C THR A 15 -21.13 17.26 21.91
N VAL A 16 -22.13 17.95 21.37
CA VAL A 16 -22.53 17.84 19.96
C VAL A 16 -21.41 18.28 19.03
N PHE A 17 -20.74 19.39 19.32
CA PHE A 17 -19.61 19.87 18.55
C PHE A 17 -18.41 18.93 18.61
N SER A 18 -18.11 18.38 19.78
CA SER A 18 -17.04 17.39 19.95
C SER A 18 -17.35 16.10 19.18
N ALA A 19 -18.58 15.63 19.20
CA ALA A 19 -19.01 14.47 18.41
C ALA A 19 -18.88 14.74 16.90
N TYR A 20 -19.23 15.95 16.45
CA TYR A 20 -19.05 16.35 15.07
C TYR A 20 -17.58 16.38 14.65
N GLN A 21 -16.70 16.89 15.48
CA GLN A 21 -15.26 16.90 15.20
C GLN A 21 -14.68 15.48 15.10
N ARG A 22 -15.17 14.53 15.88
CA ARG A 22 -14.75 13.11 15.80
C ARG A 22 -15.07 12.44 14.46
N ARG A 23 -15.99 13.01 13.67
CA ARG A 23 -16.24 12.54 12.30
C ARG A 23 -14.96 12.58 11.46
N PHE A 24 -14.14 13.59 11.65
CA PHE A 24 -12.86 13.70 10.92
C PHE A 24 -11.88 12.57 11.26
N ASP A 25 -11.98 11.98 12.44
CA ASP A 25 -11.16 10.82 12.82
C ASP A 25 -11.42 9.62 11.90
N ILE A 26 -12.68 9.41 11.51
CA ILE A 26 -13.07 8.34 10.58
C ILE A 26 -12.51 8.62 9.18
N GLU A 27 -12.58 9.85 8.73
CA GLU A 27 -12.01 10.24 7.43
C GLU A 27 -10.49 10.07 7.42
N HIS A 28 -9.80 10.47 8.49
CA HIS A 28 -8.37 10.25 8.66
C HIS A 28 -8.00 8.76 8.69
N PHE A 29 -8.81 7.94 9.36
CA PHE A 29 -8.64 6.49 9.38
C PHE A 29 -8.74 5.91 7.96
N PHE A 30 -9.80 6.20 7.23
CA PHE A 30 -9.98 5.69 5.86
C PHE A 30 -8.88 6.18 4.93
N ARG A 31 -8.50 7.44 5.00
CA ARG A 31 -7.39 8.00 4.23
C ARG A 31 -6.09 7.26 4.51
N PHE A 32 -5.79 7.02 5.77
CA PHE A 32 -4.58 6.29 6.17
C PHE A 32 -4.61 4.84 5.68
N CYS A 33 -5.71 4.13 5.84
CA CYS A 33 -5.87 2.75 5.36
C CYS A 33 -5.70 2.66 3.83
N LYS A 34 -6.32 3.56 3.09
CA LYS A 34 -6.22 3.59 1.63
C LYS A 34 -4.81 3.94 1.14
N GLN A 35 -4.24 5.02 1.67
CA GLN A 35 -2.99 5.57 1.15
C GLN A 35 -1.74 4.93 1.74
N ARG A 36 -1.76 4.50 3.01
CA ARG A 36 -0.58 4.03 3.73
C ARG A 36 -0.56 2.53 3.97
N LEU A 37 -1.70 1.90 4.19
CA LEU A 37 -1.81 0.46 4.38
C LEU A 37 -2.22 -0.29 3.10
N GLY A 38 -2.53 0.43 2.03
CA GLY A 38 -2.82 -0.16 0.73
C GLY A 38 -4.16 -0.89 0.66
N TRP A 39 -5.16 -0.45 1.41
CA TRP A 39 -6.48 -1.08 1.46
C TRP A 39 -7.11 -1.28 0.09
N THR A 40 -6.93 -0.33 -0.82
CA THR A 40 -7.49 -0.37 -2.18
C THR A 40 -6.52 -0.92 -3.24
N ARG A 41 -5.33 -1.41 -2.86
CA ARG A 41 -4.34 -1.91 -3.83
C ARG A 41 -4.70 -3.26 -4.44
N PRO A 42 -5.10 -4.28 -3.65
CA PRO A 42 -5.56 -5.53 -4.24
C PRO A 42 -6.91 -5.32 -4.94
N ALA A 43 -7.11 -6.01 -6.06
CA ALA A 43 -8.40 -6.15 -6.72
C ALA A 43 -8.92 -7.59 -6.49
N PRO A 44 -9.49 -7.89 -5.30
CA PRO A 44 -9.95 -9.23 -4.99
C PRO A 44 -11.14 -9.59 -5.87
N MET A 45 -11.07 -10.74 -6.53
CA MET A 45 -12.16 -11.24 -7.36
C MET A 45 -13.34 -11.78 -6.55
N LEU A 46 -13.07 -12.26 -5.33
CA LEU A 46 -14.08 -12.85 -4.45
C LEU A 46 -14.41 -11.93 -3.28
N PRO A 47 -15.70 -11.75 -2.95
CA PRO A 47 -16.12 -10.92 -1.81
C PRO A 47 -15.49 -11.35 -0.47
N GLY A 48 -15.35 -12.65 -0.23
CA GLY A 48 -14.71 -13.19 0.97
C GLY A 48 -13.26 -12.76 1.12
N THR A 49 -12.50 -12.77 0.01
CA THR A 49 -11.10 -12.30 -0.01
C THR A 49 -11.02 -10.80 0.27
N ALA A 50 -11.97 -10.02 -0.24
CA ALA A 50 -12.06 -8.59 0.06
C ALA A 50 -12.31 -8.33 1.56
N GLY A 51 -13.18 -9.13 2.18
CA GLY A 51 -13.45 -9.09 3.62
C GLY A 51 -12.21 -9.40 4.44
N LEU A 52 -11.52 -10.49 4.15
CA LEU A 52 -10.27 -10.87 4.83
C LEU A 52 -9.20 -9.77 4.70
N TRP A 53 -9.03 -9.20 3.50
CA TRP A 53 -8.10 -8.10 3.29
C TRP A 53 -8.46 -6.88 4.13
N THR A 54 -9.74 -6.53 4.20
CA THR A 54 -10.22 -5.43 5.04
C THR A 54 -9.89 -5.67 6.50
N TRP A 55 -10.13 -6.86 7.03
CA TRP A 55 -9.79 -7.22 8.40
C TRP A 55 -8.29 -7.12 8.68
N LEU A 56 -7.44 -7.58 7.76
CA LEU A 56 -5.97 -7.45 7.89
C LEU A 56 -5.53 -5.99 7.97
N VAL A 57 -6.13 -5.11 7.17
CA VAL A 57 -5.83 -3.67 7.20
C VAL A 57 -6.27 -3.04 8.51
N VAL A 58 -7.45 -3.39 9.02
CA VAL A 58 -7.96 -2.91 10.32
C VAL A 58 -7.06 -3.38 11.45
N LEU A 59 -6.67 -4.66 11.47
CA LEU A 59 -5.73 -5.20 12.45
C LEU A 59 -4.39 -4.49 12.42
N ALA A 60 -3.83 -4.25 11.22
CA ALA A 60 -2.58 -3.51 11.07
C ALA A 60 -2.70 -2.08 11.63
N TYR A 61 -3.81 -1.40 11.39
CA TYR A 61 -4.06 -0.08 11.96
C TYR A 61 -4.15 -0.13 13.49
N THR A 62 -4.87 -1.11 14.04
CA THR A 62 -5.01 -1.30 15.48
C THR A 62 -3.67 -1.54 16.14
N GLN A 63 -2.82 -2.40 15.54
CA GLN A 63 -1.45 -2.63 16.03
C GLN A 63 -0.63 -1.33 16.09
N LEU A 64 -0.74 -0.48 15.07
CA LEU A 64 -0.05 0.82 15.07
C LEU A 64 -0.57 1.74 16.20
N ARG A 65 -1.87 1.67 16.50
CA ARG A 65 -2.46 2.44 17.61
C ARG A 65 -1.99 1.93 18.96
N LEU A 66 -1.97 0.64 19.16
CA LEU A 66 -1.53 -0.01 20.41
C LEU A 66 -0.02 0.17 20.65
N ALA A 67 0.78 0.22 19.59
CA ALA A 67 2.23 0.41 19.70
C ALA A 67 2.65 1.84 20.07
N ARG A 68 1.74 2.81 20.09
CA ARG A 68 2.03 4.23 20.40
C ARG A 68 2.84 4.47 21.67
N PRO A 69 2.49 3.88 22.83
CA PRO A 69 3.19 4.15 24.08
C PRO A 69 4.60 3.52 24.12
N VAL A 70 4.85 2.51 23.30
CA VAL A 70 6.12 1.75 23.28
C VAL A 70 7.12 2.31 22.28
N VAL A 71 6.66 3.16 21.36
CA VAL A 71 7.47 3.67 20.25
C VAL A 71 8.18 4.96 20.63
N VAL A 72 9.47 5.00 20.38
CA VAL A 72 10.26 6.24 20.42
C VAL A 72 10.00 7.04 19.14
N ASP A 73 9.71 8.34 19.28
CA ASP A 73 9.42 9.22 18.13
C ASP A 73 10.68 9.46 17.28
N ALA A 74 10.78 8.74 16.15
CA ALA A 74 11.78 9.01 15.12
C ALA A 74 11.29 10.12 14.19
N ARG A 75 11.20 11.35 14.72
CA ARG A 75 10.74 12.52 13.98
C ARG A 75 11.70 12.90 12.85
N LEU A 76 11.15 13.45 11.82
CA LEU A 76 11.90 14.10 10.75
C LEU A 76 12.26 15.55 11.18
N PRO A 77 13.30 16.15 10.60
CA PRO A 77 13.78 17.48 11.03
C PRO A 77 12.70 18.58 11.04
N TRP A 78 11.73 18.47 10.14
CA TRP A 78 10.64 19.45 10.02
C TRP A 78 9.40 19.12 10.85
N GLU A 79 9.36 17.96 11.52
CA GLU A 79 8.21 17.57 12.33
C GLU A 79 8.33 18.11 13.76
N ARG A 80 7.23 18.60 14.29
CA ARG A 80 7.17 19.05 15.69
C ARG A 80 7.30 17.84 16.65
N PRO A 81 7.99 17.99 17.78
CA PRO A 81 8.02 16.98 18.82
C PRO A 81 6.60 16.74 19.34
N VAL A 82 6.28 15.49 19.60
CA VAL A 82 4.97 15.06 20.14
C VAL A 82 5.26 14.15 21.33
N GLY A 83 4.47 14.30 22.38
CA GLY A 83 4.63 13.49 23.59
C GLY A 83 4.37 11.98 23.35
N PRO A 84 4.87 11.14 24.27
CA PRO A 84 4.63 9.70 24.22
C PRO A 84 3.12 9.42 24.26
N GLY A 85 2.69 8.44 23.48
CA GLY A 85 1.28 8.05 23.40
C GLY A 85 0.40 8.88 22.46
N VAL A 86 0.87 10.03 21.96
CA VAL A 86 0.12 10.93 21.05
C VAL A 86 0.59 10.82 19.59
N LEU A 87 1.54 9.91 19.31
CA LEU A 87 2.09 9.72 17.98
C LEU A 87 1.01 9.35 16.95
N SER A 88 1.07 9.97 15.78
CA SER A 88 0.20 9.58 14.68
C SER A 88 0.53 8.16 14.19
N PRO A 89 -0.44 7.40 13.66
CA PRO A 89 -0.17 6.07 13.11
C PRO A 89 0.91 6.07 12.03
N GLY A 90 1.07 7.17 11.30
CA GLY A 90 2.13 7.34 10.29
C GLY A 90 3.53 7.39 10.89
N ARG A 91 3.70 8.07 12.04
CA ARG A 91 4.97 8.10 12.77
C ARG A 91 5.32 6.75 13.37
N VAL A 92 4.34 6.09 13.98
CA VAL A 92 4.51 4.73 14.53
C VAL A 92 4.92 3.75 13.43
N ARG A 93 4.28 3.80 12.25
CA ARG A 93 4.60 2.91 11.14
C ARG A 93 6.07 3.00 10.69
N ARG A 94 6.68 4.17 10.71
CA ARG A 94 8.10 4.35 10.34
C ARG A 94 9.06 3.53 11.19
N VAL A 95 8.76 3.39 12.46
CA VAL A 95 9.61 2.70 13.43
C VAL A 95 9.08 1.35 13.88
N PHE A 96 7.94 0.93 13.36
CA PHE A 96 7.25 -0.30 13.78
C PHE A 96 8.13 -1.56 13.68
N ARG A 97 9.01 -1.65 12.68
CA ARG A 97 9.96 -2.77 12.57
C ARG A 97 10.89 -2.90 13.78
N ARG A 98 11.25 -1.77 14.41
CA ARG A 98 12.07 -1.77 15.63
C ARG A 98 11.27 -2.27 16.82
N VAL A 99 10.01 -1.86 16.93
CA VAL A 99 9.10 -2.31 18.00
C VAL A 99 8.85 -3.82 17.91
N HIS A 100 8.64 -4.33 16.72
CA HIS A 100 8.43 -5.75 16.49
C HIS A 100 9.63 -6.60 17.01
N GLY A 101 10.84 -6.10 16.88
CA GLY A 101 12.03 -6.73 17.44
C GLY A 101 12.08 -6.70 18.97
N LEU A 102 11.49 -5.67 19.61
CA LEU A 102 11.47 -5.50 21.07
C LEU A 102 10.36 -6.32 21.74
N VAL A 103 9.19 -6.32 21.16
CA VAL A 103 7.99 -6.99 21.71
C VAL A 103 8.07 -8.50 21.50
N GLY A 104 8.87 -8.93 20.53
CA GLY A 104 8.91 -10.32 20.11
C GLY A 104 7.67 -10.72 19.33
N THR A 105 7.62 -11.96 18.89
CA THR A 105 6.48 -12.56 18.22
C THR A 105 6.17 -13.90 18.89
N PRO A 106 4.90 -14.24 19.12
CA PRO A 106 4.52 -15.55 19.62
C PRO A 106 4.90 -16.68 18.63
N ALA A 107 5.15 -16.32 17.37
CA ALA A 107 5.61 -17.27 16.37
C ALA A 107 7.07 -17.66 16.67
N LYS A 108 7.34 -18.96 16.71
CA LYS A 108 8.72 -19.45 16.78
C LYS A 108 9.51 -18.89 15.59
N PRO A 109 10.76 -18.43 15.80
CA PRO A 109 11.58 -17.99 14.69
C PRO A 109 11.63 -19.08 13.64
N PRO A 110 11.56 -18.75 12.34
CA PRO A 110 11.63 -19.74 11.29
C PRO A 110 12.91 -20.53 11.47
N LYS A 111 12.79 -21.86 11.59
CA LYS A 111 13.96 -22.71 11.62
C LYS A 111 14.72 -22.46 10.32
N PHE A 112 16.01 -22.16 10.43
CA PHE A 112 16.85 -22.13 9.23
C PHE A 112 16.74 -23.50 8.57
N THR A 113 16.03 -23.59 7.47
CA THR A 113 16.07 -24.77 6.61
C THR A 113 17.50 -24.81 6.07
N ARG A 114 18.22 -25.88 6.40
CA ARG A 114 19.49 -26.14 5.72
C ARG A 114 19.24 -26.05 4.23
N ALA A 115 20.16 -25.45 3.52
CA ALA A 115 20.10 -25.47 2.07
C ALA A 115 19.80 -26.90 1.62
N GLY A 116 18.74 -27.09 0.84
CA GLY A 116 18.38 -28.41 0.35
C GLY A 116 19.58 -29.06 -0.32
N PRO A 117 19.65 -30.40 -0.42
CA PRO A 117 20.80 -31.11 -0.96
C PRO A 117 21.18 -30.70 -2.39
N GLY A 118 20.44 -29.75 -2.96
CA GLY A 118 20.65 -29.32 -4.32
C GLY A 118 20.13 -30.34 -5.34
N ARG A 119 20.53 -30.17 -6.54
CA ARG A 119 20.19 -31.10 -7.62
C ARG A 119 21.10 -32.32 -7.52
N PRO A 120 20.58 -33.57 -7.61
CA PRO A 120 21.42 -34.75 -7.62
C PRO A 120 22.50 -34.67 -8.70
N ALA A 121 23.70 -35.15 -8.38
CA ALA A 121 24.80 -35.18 -9.34
C ALA A 121 24.38 -35.99 -10.60
N GLY A 122 24.69 -35.48 -11.78
CA GLY A 122 24.32 -36.13 -13.06
C GLY A 122 22.99 -35.66 -13.69
N THR A 123 22.14 -34.91 -12.98
CA THR A 123 20.93 -34.35 -13.59
C THR A 123 21.26 -33.14 -14.45
N THR A 124 21.12 -33.29 -15.77
CA THR A 124 21.23 -32.16 -16.71
C THR A 124 20.01 -31.26 -16.62
N ARG A 125 20.22 -29.94 -16.61
CA ARG A 125 19.12 -28.99 -16.62
C ARG A 125 18.54 -28.95 -18.03
N PRO A 126 17.22 -29.14 -18.22
CA PRO A 126 16.62 -28.95 -19.53
C PRO A 126 16.95 -27.55 -20.05
N PRO A 127 17.26 -27.40 -21.34
CA PRO A 127 17.58 -26.11 -21.90
C PRO A 127 16.42 -25.13 -21.64
N ARG A 128 16.77 -23.96 -21.14
CA ARG A 128 15.76 -22.93 -20.84
C ARG A 128 15.19 -22.40 -22.15
N THR A 129 13.89 -22.63 -22.37
CA THR A 129 13.18 -22.02 -23.50
C THR A 129 13.28 -20.50 -23.38
N ARG A 130 14.04 -19.88 -24.26
CA ARG A 130 14.09 -18.41 -24.34
C ARG A 130 12.90 -17.94 -25.16
N HIS A 131 11.92 -17.35 -24.51
CA HIS A 131 10.86 -16.67 -25.23
C HIS A 131 11.40 -15.36 -25.81
N ALA A 132 11.05 -15.06 -27.06
CA ALA A 132 11.42 -13.80 -27.69
C ALA A 132 10.83 -12.63 -26.86
N THR A 133 11.69 -11.77 -26.35
CA THR A 133 11.26 -10.58 -25.66
C THR A 133 10.68 -9.59 -26.67
N HIS A 134 9.38 -9.37 -26.62
CA HIS A 134 8.73 -8.31 -27.38
C HIS A 134 9.20 -6.96 -26.82
N ARG A 135 10.25 -6.38 -27.41
CA ARG A 135 10.62 -4.99 -27.15
C ARG A 135 9.55 -4.09 -27.77
N LYS A 136 8.54 -3.74 -27.01
CA LYS A 136 7.68 -2.60 -27.34
C LYS A 136 8.57 -1.37 -27.35
N ASN A 137 8.72 -0.73 -28.51
CA ASN A 137 9.46 0.52 -28.72
C ASN A 137 10.98 0.43 -28.87
N SER A 138 11.50 -0.38 -29.78
CA SER A 138 12.79 -0.03 -30.35
C SER A 138 12.61 1.17 -31.31
N ARG A 139 13.41 2.22 -31.14
CA ARG A 139 13.43 3.41 -32.05
C ARG A 139 13.49 3.04 -33.53
N ALA A 140 14.03 1.85 -33.89
CA ALA A 140 14.11 1.32 -35.22
C ALA A 140 12.73 0.96 -35.82
N GLY A 141 11.80 0.37 -35.04
CA GLY A 141 10.45 0.08 -35.52
C GLY A 141 9.63 1.34 -35.79
N ARG A 142 9.88 2.41 -35.04
CA ARG A 142 9.20 3.70 -35.23
C ARG A 142 9.65 4.42 -36.51
N LYS A 143 10.93 4.27 -36.92
CA LYS A 143 11.44 4.83 -38.19
C LYS A 143 10.90 4.09 -39.42
N LYS A 144 10.67 2.78 -39.35
CA LYS A 144 10.08 2.00 -40.48
C LYS A 144 8.58 2.35 -40.67
N GLY A 145 7.80 2.50 -39.60
CA GLY A 145 6.39 2.86 -39.68
C GLY A 145 6.17 4.27 -40.25
N THR A 146 7.04 5.24 -39.92
CA THR A 146 6.93 6.61 -40.45
C THR A 146 7.34 6.70 -41.91
N LYS A 147 8.34 5.88 -42.36
CA LYS A 147 8.74 5.83 -43.77
C LYS A 147 7.66 5.19 -44.66
N ALA A 148 7.04 4.09 -44.19
CA ALA A 148 5.93 3.43 -44.90
C ALA A 148 4.69 4.34 -45.03
N ARG A 149 4.37 5.12 -43.97
CA ARG A 149 3.26 6.06 -43.98
C ARG A 149 3.49 7.28 -44.86
N LYS A 150 4.74 7.78 -44.94
CA LYS A 150 5.13 8.86 -45.89
C LYS A 150 5.09 8.38 -47.35
N ALA A 151 5.53 7.16 -47.63
CA ALA A 151 5.49 6.60 -49.01
C ALA A 151 4.05 6.35 -49.47
N LYS A 152 3.14 5.91 -48.56
CA LYS A 152 1.72 5.71 -48.89
C LYS A 152 1.00 7.05 -49.14
N ALA A 153 1.31 8.09 -48.37
CA ALA A 153 0.76 9.43 -48.55
C ALA A 153 1.24 10.12 -49.84
N ALA A 154 2.45 9.86 -50.27
CA ALA A 154 2.99 10.38 -51.54
C ALA A 154 2.31 9.73 -52.74
N LYS A 155 2.04 8.41 -52.72
CA LYS A 155 1.33 7.70 -53.82
C LYS A 155 -0.11 8.19 -54.00
N THR A 156 -0.80 8.58 -52.93
CA THR A 156 -2.20 9.06 -53.00
C THR A 156 -2.33 10.47 -53.59
N LYS A 157 -1.23 11.24 -53.59
CA LYS A 157 -1.23 12.60 -54.19
C LYS A 157 -0.96 12.65 -55.70
N THR A 158 -0.42 11.54 -56.29
CA THR A 158 -0.07 11.47 -57.73
C THR A 158 -1.24 10.92 -58.58
N THR A 159 -2.34 10.49 -57.99
CA THR A 159 -3.47 9.86 -58.67
C THR A 159 -4.76 10.74 -58.58
N ARG A 160 -4.59 12.08 -58.50
CA ARG A 160 -5.69 13.04 -58.54
C ARG A 160 -5.37 14.16 -59.51
#